data_f63118f11e64d2c57a0ec2ed979f1058
#
_entry.id   f63118f11e64d2c57a0ec2ed979f1058
#
_cell.length_a   1.000
_cell.length_b   1.000
_cell.length_c   1.000
_cell.angle_alpha   90.00
_cell.angle_beta   90.00
_cell.angle_gamma   90.00
#
_symmetry.space_group_name_H-M   'P 1'
#
loop_
_entity.id
_entity.type
_entity.pdbx_description
1 polymer ?
#
loop_
_entity_poly.entity_id
_entity_poly.type
_entity_poly.pdbx_seq_one_letter_code
_entity_poly.pdbx_strand_id
1 'polypeptide(L)'
;MLFTVFPRFVTLTLMKGDTMKTIGIICEYNPFHNGHAHQLYTLAQEHSDALRICIMSGSFVQRGEPAIFSKFDRARWAILGGADIVIELPTLYSLGSAQLFGTGAIRMVKALHIDALSFGSETANLDALVDIAKRMDCESTQTVLRTYINEGMSYGSAFRKALDTEILNTPNALLGLEYIRAGLNYHPTLKYMPILRISNHHEANITKDFPSGTALRKLITNMATGSNNCNKNSIFTSTNMNTTTSESTNTNSNVNSAATTTTKFNTANRKIELQLQSIVPKTIADDMTNIISNGAYVNYNRYYDIIHSLSRRTSTTKLESFGEFNEGIEHLWSKAAQQPTWNLAMEHIKSKNRRKGFEHIDS
;
A
#
# COMPACT_ATOMS: atom_id res chain seq x y z
N MET A 1 0.57 -7.39 -17.27
CA MET A 1 0.53 -6.27 -18.23
C MET A 1 1.76 -5.43 -18.00
N LEU A 2 2.64 -5.34 -19.00
CA LEU A 2 3.93 -4.66 -18.91
C LEU A 2 3.71 -3.20 -19.31
N PHE A 3 4.08 -2.24 -18.46
CA PHE A 3 4.09 -0.82 -18.84
C PHE A 3 5.53 -0.35 -18.97
N THR A 4 5.92 -0.04 -20.18
CA THR A 4 7.23 0.53 -20.50
C THR A 4 7.04 1.99 -20.86
N VAL A 5 7.62 2.90 -20.10
CA VAL A 5 7.77 4.31 -20.50
C VAL A 5 9.26 4.55 -20.71
N PHE A 6 9.67 4.70 -21.97
CA PHE A 6 11.05 5.04 -22.37
C PHE A 6 11.35 6.52 -22.10
N PRO A 7 12.62 6.96 -21.83
CA PRO A 7 13.78 6.58 -22.63
C PRO A 7 15.09 6.34 -21.85
N ARG A 8 15.59 5.15 -21.84
CA ARG A 8 17.02 4.86 -21.88
C ARG A 8 17.20 3.58 -22.67
N PHE A 9 17.86 3.68 -23.83
CA PHE A 9 18.37 2.50 -24.51
C PHE A 9 19.45 1.88 -23.62
N VAL A 10 19.10 0.77 -22.94
CA VAL A 10 20.08 -0.07 -22.26
C VAL A 10 20.57 -1.06 -23.29
N THR A 11 21.74 -0.82 -23.86
CA THR A 11 22.45 -1.85 -24.61
C THR A 11 22.93 -2.88 -23.59
N LEU A 12 22.30 -4.04 -23.55
CA LEU A 12 22.75 -5.16 -22.74
C LEU A 12 24.07 -5.69 -23.32
N THR A 13 25.17 -5.11 -22.88
CA THR A 13 26.49 -5.68 -23.14
C THR A 13 26.70 -6.80 -22.13
N LEU A 14 26.72 -8.05 -22.62
CA LEU A 14 27.07 -9.23 -21.82
C LEU A 14 28.55 -9.11 -21.41
N MET A 15 28.82 -8.42 -20.32
CA MET A 15 30.13 -8.44 -19.66
C MET A 15 30.18 -9.68 -18.76
N LYS A 16 31.12 -10.56 -18.98
CA LYS A 16 31.48 -11.68 -18.11
C LYS A 16 32.17 -11.11 -16.86
N GLY A 17 31.43 -11.04 -15.79
CA GLY A 17 31.89 -10.67 -14.44
C GLY A 17 30.71 -10.71 -13.49
N ASP A 18 30.94 -11.04 -12.23
CA ASP A 18 29.95 -11.16 -11.13
C ASP A 18 29.26 -9.82 -10.75
N THR A 19 28.90 -9.00 -11.74
CA THR A 19 28.22 -7.73 -11.55
C THR A 19 26.72 -7.99 -11.40
N MET A 20 26.16 -7.56 -10.29
CA MET A 20 24.72 -7.54 -10.04
C MET A 20 24.04 -6.69 -11.11
N LYS A 21 23.12 -7.29 -11.88
CA LYS A 21 22.45 -6.64 -13.01
C LYS A 21 21.04 -6.16 -12.69
N THR A 22 20.41 -6.77 -11.68
CA THR A 22 19.01 -6.52 -11.36
C THR A 22 18.81 -6.48 -9.85
N ILE A 23 18.06 -5.47 -9.39
CA ILE A 23 17.67 -5.30 -7.99
C ILE A 23 16.15 -5.25 -7.93
N GLY A 24 15.53 -6.19 -7.23
CA GLY A 24 14.11 -6.21 -6.94
C GLY A 24 13.76 -5.34 -5.74
N ILE A 25 12.63 -4.67 -5.80
CA ILE A 25 12.04 -3.93 -4.70
C ILE A 25 10.59 -4.40 -4.56
N ILE A 26 10.23 -5.04 -3.44
CA ILE A 26 8.85 -5.39 -3.15
C ILE A 26 8.19 -4.18 -2.49
N CYS A 27 7.09 -3.69 -3.06
CA CYS A 27 6.51 -2.42 -2.64
C CYS A 27 4.99 -2.36 -2.83
N GLU A 28 4.38 -1.41 -2.15
CA GLU A 28 2.98 -1.05 -2.29
C GLU A 28 2.81 0.37 -2.83
N TYR A 29 3.72 1.27 -2.45
CA TYR A 29 3.68 2.69 -2.80
C TYR A 29 2.28 3.31 -2.59
N ASN A 30 1.76 3.14 -1.39
CA ASN A 30 0.39 3.53 -1.03
C ASN A 30 0.33 4.74 -0.05
N PRO A 31 0.59 5.98 -0.57
CA PRO A 31 1.15 6.33 -1.87
C PRO A 31 2.68 6.37 -1.89
N PHE A 32 3.27 6.65 -3.07
CA PHE A 32 4.70 6.92 -3.23
C PHE A 32 5.10 8.19 -2.45
N HIS A 33 6.27 8.19 -1.79
CA HIS A 33 6.76 9.30 -0.97
C HIS A 33 8.28 9.37 -0.94
N ASN A 34 8.85 10.43 -0.32
CA ASN A 34 10.30 10.68 -0.28
C ASN A 34 11.11 9.50 0.27
N GLY A 35 10.59 8.71 1.21
CA GLY A 35 11.28 7.51 1.69
C GLY A 35 11.46 6.45 0.60
N HIS A 36 10.49 6.30 -0.29
CA HIS A 36 10.60 5.40 -1.43
C HIS A 36 11.55 5.95 -2.50
N ALA A 37 11.49 7.27 -2.77
CA ALA A 37 12.43 7.94 -3.66
C ALA A 37 13.87 7.82 -3.17
N HIS A 38 14.08 7.96 -1.86
CA HIS A 38 15.39 7.81 -1.23
C HIS A 38 15.94 6.39 -1.43
N GLN A 39 15.14 5.36 -1.22
CA GLN A 39 15.55 3.97 -1.48
C GLN A 39 15.99 3.79 -2.93
N LEU A 40 15.18 4.21 -3.90
CA LEU A 40 15.50 4.09 -5.33
C LEU A 40 16.75 4.90 -5.70
N TYR A 41 16.90 6.10 -5.13
CA TYR A 41 18.07 6.95 -5.33
C TYR A 41 19.34 6.29 -4.78
N THR A 42 19.32 5.78 -3.55
CA THR A 42 20.46 5.10 -2.92
C THR A 42 20.91 3.92 -3.78
N LEU A 43 19.97 3.08 -4.23
CA LEU A 43 20.27 1.97 -5.13
C LEU A 43 20.88 2.42 -6.44
N ALA A 44 20.43 3.55 -7.00
CA ALA A 44 21.00 4.11 -8.22
C ALA A 44 22.42 4.64 -8.05
N GLN A 45 22.77 5.15 -6.87
CA GLN A 45 24.12 5.64 -6.58
C GLN A 45 25.09 4.49 -6.32
N GLU A 46 24.67 3.48 -5.57
CA GLU A 46 25.52 2.35 -5.19
C GLU A 46 25.65 1.30 -6.29
N HIS A 47 24.65 1.18 -7.18
CA HIS A 47 24.55 0.17 -8.23
C HIS A 47 24.03 0.78 -9.53
N SER A 48 24.80 1.70 -10.11
CA SER A 48 24.38 2.50 -11.27
C SER A 48 24.00 1.67 -12.50
N ASP A 49 24.63 0.50 -12.67
CA ASP A 49 24.44 -0.39 -13.81
C ASP A 49 23.34 -1.44 -13.61
N ALA A 50 22.77 -1.52 -12.40
CA ALA A 50 21.70 -2.46 -12.10
C ALA A 50 20.33 -1.88 -12.41
N LEU A 51 19.44 -2.69 -13.02
CA LEU A 51 18.03 -2.36 -13.21
C LEU A 51 17.27 -2.49 -11.89
N ARG A 52 16.48 -1.48 -11.55
CA ARG A 52 15.61 -1.44 -10.37
C ARG A 52 14.20 -1.88 -10.76
N ILE A 53 13.83 -3.09 -10.36
CA ILE A 53 12.58 -3.75 -10.72
C ILE A 53 11.65 -3.73 -9.52
N CYS A 54 10.59 -2.94 -9.56
CA CYS A 54 9.57 -2.90 -8.54
C CYS A 54 8.53 -4.00 -8.76
N ILE A 55 8.35 -4.89 -7.78
CA ILE A 55 7.24 -5.84 -7.71
C ILE A 55 6.19 -5.21 -6.79
N MET A 56 5.13 -4.67 -7.38
CA MET A 56 4.21 -3.77 -6.71
C MET A 56 2.81 -4.37 -6.57
N SER A 57 2.21 -4.26 -5.39
CA SER A 57 0.80 -4.60 -5.17
C SER A 57 -0.10 -3.90 -6.18
N GLY A 58 -1.11 -4.60 -6.68
CA GLY A 58 -2.09 -4.09 -7.63
C GLY A 58 -3.06 -3.09 -6.99
N SER A 59 -4.35 -3.26 -7.24
CA SER A 59 -5.39 -2.36 -6.72
C SER A 59 -5.63 -2.49 -5.23
N PHE A 60 -5.21 -3.60 -4.61
CA PHE A 60 -5.31 -3.86 -3.19
C PHE A 60 -3.92 -4.06 -2.58
N VAL A 61 -3.77 -3.64 -1.34
CA VAL A 61 -2.53 -3.74 -0.55
C VAL A 61 -2.62 -4.87 0.47
N GLN A 62 -1.51 -5.26 1.07
CA GLN A 62 -1.37 -6.41 1.95
C GLN A 62 -2.36 -6.39 3.14
N ARG A 63 -2.77 -5.21 3.58
CA ARG A 63 -3.76 -5.07 4.66
C ARG A 63 -5.21 -5.28 4.22
N GLY A 64 -5.47 -5.72 2.99
CA GLY A 64 -6.81 -5.95 2.47
C GLY A 64 -7.55 -4.70 2.01
N GLU A 65 -6.94 -3.52 2.14
CA GLU A 65 -7.53 -2.25 1.73
C GLU A 65 -7.24 -1.95 0.24
N PRO A 66 -8.12 -1.22 -0.46
CA PRO A 66 -7.76 -0.68 -1.77
C PRO A 66 -6.63 0.35 -1.60
N ALA A 67 -5.69 0.38 -2.53
CA ALA A 67 -4.69 1.44 -2.57
C ALA A 67 -5.36 2.79 -2.84
N ILE A 68 -4.86 3.88 -2.19
CA ILE A 68 -5.52 5.19 -2.29
C ILE A 68 -5.55 5.77 -3.71
N PHE A 69 -4.55 5.42 -4.54
CA PHE A 69 -4.48 5.78 -5.95
C PHE A 69 -4.44 4.54 -6.84
N SER A 70 -4.76 4.72 -8.12
CA SER A 70 -4.74 3.62 -9.08
C SER A 70 -3.35 2.97 -9.16
N LYS A 71 -3.29 1.69 -9.47
CA LYS A 71 -2.01 1.00 -9.69
C LYS A 71 -1.18 1.63 -10.83
N PHE A 72 -1.84 2.25 -11.81
CA PHE A 72 -1.18 2.90 -12.93
C PHE A 72 -0.48 4.20 -12.51
N ASP A 73 -1.13 5.01 -11.68
CA ASP A 73 -0.53 6.23 -11.14
C ASP A 73 0.65 5.90 -10.24
N ARG A 74 0.48 4.91 -9.35
CA ARG A 74 1.56 4.44 -8.46
C ARG A 74 2.75 3.87 -9.23
N ALA A 75 2.51 3.11 -10.30
CA ALA A 75 3.56 2.60 -11.17
C ALA A 75 4.28 3.74 -11.91
N ARG A 76 3.55 4.73 -12.42
CA ARG A 76 4.12 5.92 -13.04
C ARG A 76 5.01 6.69 -12.06
N TRP A 77 4.56 6.88 -10.81
CA TRP A 77 5.36 7.55 -9.79
C TRP A 77 6.60 6.73 -9.37
N ALA A 78 6.52 5.43 -9.37
CA ALA A 78 7.68 4.58 -9.16
C ALA A 78 8.74 4.79 -10.24
N ILE A 79 8.34 4.84 -11.52
CA ILE A 79 9.23 5.14 -12.66
C ILE A 79 9.82 6.57 -12.55
N LEU A 80 8.98 7.57 -12.27
CA LEU A 80 9.44 8.94 -12.05
C LEU A 80 10.39 9.06 -10.84
N GLY A 81 10.20 8.21 -9.84
CA GLY A 81 11.03 8.11 -8.65
C GLY A 81 12.32 7.33 -8.82
N GLY A 82 12.56 6.74 -10.00
CA GLY A 82 13.82 6.07 -10.34
C GLY A 82 13.75 4.55 -10.50
N ALA A 83 12.57 3.93 -10.51
CA ALA A 83 12.43 2.55 -10.93
C ALA A 83 12.56 2.42 -12.45
N ASP A 84 13.17 1.33 -12.93
CA ASP A 84 13.31 1.07 -14.37
C ASP A 84 12.13 0.24 -14.90
N ILE A 85 11.60 -0.68 -14.07
CA ILE A 85 10.47 -1.56 -14.41
C ILE A 85 9.54 -1.67 -13.20
N VAL A 86 8.23 -1.71 -13.46
CA VAL A 86 7.21 -2.04 -12.45
C VAL A 86 6.38 -3.21 -12.92
N ILE A 87 6.30 -4.24 -12.09
CA ILE A 87 5.54 -5.48 -12.35
C ILE A 87 4.51 -5.64 -11.24
N GLU A 88 3.27 -5.99 -11.60
CA GLU A 88 2.21 -6.19 -10.63
C GLU A 88 2.36 -7.52 -9.90
N LEU A 89 2.39 -7.49 -8.57
CA LEU A 89 2.24 -8.67 -7.72
C LEU A 89 0.79 -9.19 -7.84
N PRO A 90 0.57 -10.48 -8.17
CA PRO A 90 -0.79 -11.02 -8.28
C PRO A 90 -1.61 -10.79 -7.01
N THR A 91 -2.87 -10.41 -7.18
CA THR A 91 -3.79 -10.03 -6.08
C THR A 91 -3.89 -11.09 -4.99
N LEU A 92 -3.85 -12.38 -5.34
CA LEU A 92 -3.85 -13.47 -4.39
C LEU A 92 -2.72 -13.36 -3.35
N TYR A 93 -1.53 -12.96 -3.78
CA TYR A 93 -0.40 -12.74 -2.88
C TYR A 93 -0.47 -11.37 -2.20
N SER A 94 -0.95 -10.36 -2.90
CA SER A 94 -1.07 -8.99 -2.34
C SER A 94 -2.01 -8.91 -1.15
N LEU A 95 -3.06 -9.74 -1.12
CA LEU A 95 -4.06 -9.80 -0.03
C LEU A 95 -3.72 -10.84 1.05
N GLY A 96 -2.62 -11.55 0.88
CA GLY A 96 -2.25 -12.63 1.78
C GLY A 96 -1.65 -12.16 3.11
N SER A 97 -1.47 -13.10 4.04
CA SER A 97 -0.63 -12.88 5.22
C SER A 97 0.78 -12.43 4.83
N ALA A 98 1.55 -11.86 5.76
CA ALA A 98 2.94 -11.47 5.52
C ALA A 98 3.77 -12.61 4.90
N GLN A 99 3.55 -13.85 5.35
CA GLN A 99 4.18 -15.05 4.81
C GLN A 99 3.77 -15.31 3.35
N LEU A 100 2.47 -15.24 3.02
CA LEU A 100 1.99 -15.50 1.67
C LEU A 100 2.42 -14.36 0.72
N PHE A 101 2.35 -13.13 1.17
CA PHE A 101 2.85 -11.95 0.45
C PHE A 101 4.35 -12.09 0.12
N GLY A 102 5.19 -12.41 1.13
CA GLY A 102 6.62 -12.64 0.95
C GLY A 102 6.91 -13.80 0.01
N THR A 103 6.21 -14.93 0.19
CA THR A 103 6.36 -16.10 -0.68
C THR A 103 6.05 -15.79 -2.14
N GLY A 104 4.91 -15.13 -2.40
CA GLY A 104 4.51 -14.75 -3.76
C GLY A 104 5.51 -13.80 -4.42
N ALA A 105 5.95 -12.79 -3.68
CA ALA A 105 6.93 -11.82 -4.15
C ALA A 105 8.27 -12.48 -4.48
N ILE A 106 8.78 -13.35 -3.61
CA ILE A 106 10.06 -14.06 -3.84
C ILE A 106 9.97 -15.06 -5.01
N ARG A 107 8.82 -15.70 -5.20
CA ARG A 107 8.60 -16.54 -6.39
C ARG A 107 8.67 -15.73 -7.69
N MET A 108 8.17 -14.49 -7.68
CA MET A 108 8.33 -13.58 -8.81
C MET A 108 9.79 -13.13 -8.98
N VAL A 109 10.49 -12.79 -7.89
CA VAL A 109 11.92 -12.46 -7.90
C VAL A 109 12.71 -13.58 -8.58
N LYS A 110 12.45 -14.84 -8.21
CA LYS A 110 13.08 -16.01 -8.84
C LYS A 110 12.72 -16.15 -10.31
N ALA A 111 11.44 -16.05 -10.66
CA ALA A 111 10.96 -16.21 -12.04
C ALA A 111 11.52 -15.13 -12.97
N LEU A 112 11.80 -13.94 -12.46
CA LEU A 112 12.38 -12.81 -13.18
C LEU A 112 13.91 -12.83 -13.17
N HIS A 113 14.55 -13.84 -12.56
CA HIS A 113 15.99 -13.94 -12.40
C HIS A 113 16.64 -12.67 -11.79
N ILE A 114 16.02 -12.14 -10.75
CA ILE A 114 16.51 -10.95 -10.04
C ILE A 114 17.67 -11.35 -9.13
N ASP A 115 18.80 -10.63 -9.23
CA ASP A 115 20.05 -10.97 -8.54
C ASP A 115 20.04 -10.61 -7.04
N ALA A 116 19.39 -9.48 -6.70
CA ALA A 116 19.32 -8.99 -5.33
C ALA A 116 17.95 -8.41 -5.00
N LEU A 117 17.58 -8.46 -3.72
CA LEU A 117 16.36 -7.87 -3.19
C LEU A 117 16.68 -6.75 -2.21
N SER A 118 16.20 -5.54 -2.49
CA SER A 118 16.26 -4.41 -1.56
C SER A 118 14.92 -4.21 -0.85
N PHE A 119 14.97 -3.96 0.45
CA PHE A 119 13.81 -3.62 1.28
C PHE A 119 14.18 -2.68 2.41
N GLY A 120 13.22 -1.85 2.84
CA GLY A 120 13.40 -0.97 3.99
C GLY A 120 13.39 -1.78 5.29
N SER A 121 14.37 -1.53 6.16
CA SER A 121 14.49 -2.18 7.47
C SER A 121 14.88 -1.17 8.54
N GLU A 122 14.49 -1.42 9.78
CA GLU A 122 14.92 -0.65 10.95
C GLU A 122 16.33 -1.06 11.46
N THR A 123 16.88 -2.13 10.89
CA THR A 123 18.28 -2.57 11.12
C THR A 123 18.95 -2.89 9.80
N ALA A 124 20.22 -2.48 9.66
CA ALA A 124 21.06 -2.85 8.53
C ALA A 124 21.84 -4.15 8.78
N ASN A 125 21.71 -4.77 9.95
CA ASN A 125 22.42 -6.01 10.30
C ASN A 125 21.77 -7.21 9.59
N LEU A 126 22.26 -7.50 8.38
CA LEU A 126 21.75 -8.59 7.56
C LEU A 126 21.96 -9.97 8.21
N ASP A 127 23.09 -10.19 8.88
CA ASP A 127 23.39 -11.48 9.51
C ASP A 127 22.37 -11.80 10.61
N ALA A 128 22.01 -10.79 11.43
CA ALA A 128 20.98 -10.94 12.43
C ALA A 128 19.60 -11.24 11.81
N LEU A 129 19.24 -10.57 10.71
CA LEU A 129 18.00 -10.84 10.01
C LEU A 129 17.95 -12.25 9.43
N VAL A 130 19.05 -12.72 8.83
CA VAL A 130 19.15 -14.07 8.26
C VAL A 130 19.10 -15.13 9.37
N ASP A 131 19.77 -14.91 10.50
CA ASP A 131 19.71 -15.83 11.64
C ASP A 131 18.27 -15.96 12.17
N ILE A 132 17.59 -14.86 12.38
CA ILE A 132 16.19 -14.86 12.82
C ILE A 132 15.31 -15.58 11.80
N ALA A 133 15.45 -15.28 10.51
CA ALA A 133 14.65 -15.92 9.46
C ALA A 133 14.85 -17.45 9.43
N LYS A 134 16.07 -17.95 9.64
CA LYS A 134 16.34 -19.37 9.78
C LYS A 134 15.68 -19.96 11.03
N ARG A 135 15.76 -19.27 12.16
CA ARG A 135 15.14 -19.70 13.43
C ARG A 135 13.61 -19.74 13.34
N MET A 136 12.98 -18.93 12.49
CA MET A 136 11.53 -18.95 12.29
C MET A 136 11.00 -20.32 11.85
N ASP A 137 11.78 -21.08 11.06
CA ASP A 137 11.39 -22.41 10.57
C ASP A 137 11.88 -23.58 11.42
N CYS A 138 12.63 -23.31 12.51
CA CYS A 138 13.06 -24.35 13.42
C CYS A 138 11.86 -24.99 14.15
N GLU A 139 11.87 -26.31 14.28
CA GLU A 139 10.77 -27.08 14.92
C GLU A 139 10.49 -26.59 16.35
N SER A 140 11.53 -26.26 17.11
CA SER A 140 11.39 -25.69 18.45
C SER A 140 10.61 -24.37 18.45
N THR A 141 10.95 -23.45 17.54
CA THR A 141 10.26 -22.16 17.39
C THR A 141 8.81 -22.38 16.97
N GLN A 142 8.57 -23.26 16.00
CA GLN A 142 7.21 -23.55 15.49
C GLN A 142 6.33 -24.19 16.58
N THR A 143 6.89 -25.01 17.44
CA THR A 143 6.16 -25.60 18.57
C THR A 143 5.74 -24.53 19.57
N VAL A 144 6.67 -23.66 19.97
CA VAL A 144 6.39 -22.55 20.89
C VAL A 144 5.41 -21.54 20.27
N LEU A 145 5.58 -21.24 18.98
CA LEU A 145 4.67 -20.38 18.22
C LEU A 145 3.23 -20.90 18.27
N ARG A 146 3.02 -22.20 17.99
CA ARG A 146 1.70 -22.82 18.04
C ARG A 146 1.08 -22.71 19.43
N THR A 147 1.87 -22.87 20.48
CA THR A 147 1.39 -22.69 21.87
C THR A 147 0.88 -21.28 22.09
N TYR A 148 1.64 -20.25 21.72
CA TYR A 148 1.23 -18.86 21.90
C TYR A 148 0.03 -18.46 21.02
N ILE A 149 -0.05 -18.96 19.78
CA ILE A 149 -1.23 -18.77 18.93
C ILE A 149 -2.44 -19.45 19.57
N ASN A 150 -2.27 -20.65 20.15
CA ASN A 150 -3.33 -21.35 20.88
C ASN A 150 -3.81 -20.62 22.12
N GLU A 151 -2.95 -19.81 22.74
CA GLU A 151 -3.26 -18.91 23.85
C GLU A 151 -3.96 -17.62 23.40
N GLY A 152 -4.12 -17.40 22.09
CA GLY A 152 -4.80 -16.23 21.51
C GLY A 152 -3.89 -15.07 21.13
N MET A 153 -2.56 -15.28 21.06
CA MET A 153 -1.65 -14.24 20.57
C MET A 153 -1.73 -14.09 19.06
N SER A 154 -1.48 -12.86 18.56
CA SER A 154 -1.26 -12.62 17.13
C SER A 154 -0.01 -13.31 16.64
N TYR A 155 0.00 -13.65 15.34
CA TYR A 155 1.15 -14.29 14.70
C TYR A 155 2.45 -13.51 14.94
N GLY A 156 2.46 -12.18 14.70
CA GLY A 156 3.64 -11.34 14.93
C GLY A 156 4.06 -11.28 16.41
N SER A 157 3.09 -11.18 17.35
CA SER A 157 3.37 -11.18 18.78
C SER A 157 3.87 -12.54 19.26
N ALA A 158 3.30 -13.62 18.75
CA ALA A 158 3.71 -14.98 19.06
C ALA A 158 5.12 -15.28 18.57
N PHE A 159 5.47 -14.88 17.33
CA PHE A 159 6.84 -15.01 16.83
C PHE A 159 7.85 -14.20 17.63
N ARG A 160 7.52 -12.94 17.95
CA ARG A 160 8.37 -12.07 18.77
C ARG A 160 8.74 -12.75 20.09
N LYS A 161 7.71 -13.30 20.75
CA LYS A 161 7.90 -14.01 22.03
C LYS A 161 8.63 -15.33 21.86
N ALA A 162 8.37 -16.10 20.80
CA ALA A 162 9.00 -17.37 20.54
C ALA A 162 10.48 -17.24 20.17
N LEU A 163 10.86 -16.15 19.51
CA LEU A 163 12.23 -15.88 19.06
C LEU A 163 13.03 -15.02 20.05
N ASP A 164 12.35 -14.47 21.08
CA ASP A 164 12.93 -13.53 22.06
C ASP A 164 13.71 -12.40 21.37
N THR A 165 13.04 -11.68 20.47
CA THR A 165 13.67 -10.64 19.66
C THR A 165 12.84 -9.38 19.56
N GLU A 166 13.50 -8.22 19.72
CA GLU A 166 12.90 -6.90 19.53
C GLU A 166 12.83 -6.47 18.05
N ILE A 167 13.53 -7.16 17.16
CA ILE A 167 13.55 -6.83 15.70
C ILE A 167 12.15 -6.93 15.10
N LEU A 168 11.31 -7.79 15.62
CA LEU A 168 9.91 -7.97 15.18
C LEU A 168 8.92 -6.92 15.71
N ASN A 169 9.39 -5.86 16.37
CA ASN A 169 8.52 -4.82 16.93
C ASN A 169 7.88 -3.92 15.85
N THR A 170 8.35 -4.00 14.61
CA THR A 170 7.81 -3.18 13.53
C THR A 170 7.26 -4.03 12.39
N PRO A 171 6.18 -3.59 11.72
CA PRO A 171 5.59 -4.32 10.60
C PRO A 171 6.57 -4.54 9.43
N ASN A 172 7.50 -3.60 9.17
CA ASN A 172 8.46 -3.74 8.08
C ASN A 172 9.52 -4.80 8.38
N ALA A 173 9.96 -4.92 9.64
CA ALA A 173 10.89 -5.96 10.04
C ALA A 173 10.29 -7.36 9.81
N LEU A 174 9.01 -7.56 10.16
CA LEU A 174 8.33 -8.82 9.89
C LEU A 174 8.28 -9.13 8.39
N LEU A 175 7.91 -8.16 7.55
CA LEU A 175 7.91 -8.36 6.09
C LEU A 175 9.31 -8.66 5.55
N GLY A 176 10.34 -7.93 6.00
CA GLY A 176 11.73 -8.19 5.62
C GLY A 176 12.19 -9.60 5.99
N LEU A 177 11.83 -10.07 7.18
CA LEU A 177 12.12 -11.44 7.63
C LEU A 177 11.38 -12.49 6.80
N GLU A 178 10.11 -12.25 6.43
CA GLU A 178 9.36 -13.17 5.56
C GLU A 178 9.93 -13.19 4.12
N TYR A 179 10.50 -12.09 3.62
CA TYR A 179 11.24 -12.11 2.34
C TYR A 179 12.50 -12.98 2.43
N ILE A 180 13.29 -12.83 3.49
CA ILE A 180 14.50 -13.65 3.70
C ILE A 180 14.11 -15.11 3.87
N ARG A 181 13.12 -15.41 4.70
CA ARG A 181 12.62 -16.77 4.95
C ARG A 181 12.14 -17.43 3.65
N ALA A 182 11.33 -16.75 2.87
CA ALA A 182 10.89 -17.24 1.56
C ALA A 182 12.06 -17.39 0.59
N GLY A 183 13.03 -16.48 0.62
CA GLY A 183 14.22 -16.55 -0.21
C GLY A 183 15.11 -17.74 0.12
N LEU A 184 15.35 -18.03 1.38
CA LEU A 184 16.09 -19.22 1.81
C LEU A 184 15.47 -20.51 1.26
N ASN A 185 14.14 -20.57 1.16
CA ASN A 185 13.41 -21.74 0.68
C ASN A 185 13.30 -21.79 -0.86
N TYR A 186 13.03 -20.67 -1.53
CA TYR A 186 12.70 -20.66 -2.96
C TYR A 186 13.80 -20.11 -3.86
N HIS A 187 14.71 -19.29 -3.34
CA HIS A 187 15.79 -18.66 -4.10
C HIS A 187 17.06 -18.51 -3.23
N PRO A 188 17.76 -19.61 -2.87
CA PRO A 188 18.85 -19.61 -1.90
C PRO A 188 20.05 -18.73 -2.28
N THR A 189 20.21 -18.40 -3.55
CA THR A 189 21.31 -17.56 -4.06
C THR A 189 20.96 -16.06 -4.09
N LEU A 190 19.74 -15.68 -3.68
CA LEU A 190 19.31 -14.29 -3.66
C LEU A 190 20.14 -13.48 -2.66
N LYS A 191 20.66 -12.35 -3.12
CA LYS A 191 21.37 -11.39 -2.26
C LYS A 191 20.34 -10.45 -1.62
N TYR A 192 20.55 -10.03 -0.37
CA TYR A 192 19.66 -9.13 0.35
C TYR A 192 20.36 -7.80 0.63
N MET A 193 19.63 -6.71 0.46
CA MET A 193 20.11 -5.34 0.59
C MET A 193 19.14 -4.54 1.47
N PRO A 194 19.19 -4.72 2.82
CA PRO A 194 18.37 -3.93 3.71
C PRO A 194 18.85 -2.48 3.70
N ILE A 195 17.93 -1.54 3.43
CA ILE A 195 18.19 -0.11 3.52
C ILE A 195 17.59 0.42 4.82
N LEU A 196 18.44 1.10 5.62
CA LEU A 196 18.02 1.65 6.89
C LEU A 196 16.94 2.72 6.68
N ARG A 197 15.82 2.58 7.38
CA ARG A 197 14.74 3.57 7.36
C ARG A 197 15.08 4.76 8.25
N ILE A 198 14.89 5.96 7.71
CA ILE A 198 15.22 7.21 8.41
C ILE A 198 14.07 7.68 9.31
N SER A 199 12.86 7.08 9.21
CA SER A 199 11.67 7.53 9.95
C SER A 199 11.40 6.72 11.22
N ASN A 200 11.13 7.41 12.34
CA ASN A 200 10.62 6.81 13.57
C ASN A 200 9.13 6.46 13.40
N HIS A 201 8.79 5.17 13.52
CA HIS A 201 7.43 4.65 13.32
C HIS A 201 6.37 5.10 14.36
N HIS A 202 6.77 5.73 15.46
CA HIS A 202 5.88 6.02 16.57
C HIS A 202 5.22 7.41 16.55
N GLU A 203 5.59 8.28 15.59
CA GLU A 203 4.96 9.59 15.50
C GLU A 203 3.93 9.62 14.37
N ALA A 204 2.66 9.77 14.76
CA ALA A 204 1.56 10.14 13.85
C ALA A 204 1.76 11.54 13.24
N ASN A 205 2.84 12.22 13.62
CA ASN A 205 3.25 13.51 13.11
C ASN A 205 4.07 13.34 11.84
N ILE A 206 3.72 14.10 10.82
CA ILE A 206 4.47 14.25 9.58
C ILE A 206 5.82 14.85 9.95
N THR A 207 6.87 14.02 10.12
CA THR A 207 8.23 14.54 10.09
C THR A 207 8.45 15.09 8.69
N LYS A 208 8.90 16.34 8.56
CA LYS A 208 8.90 17.12 7.32
C LYS A 208 9.56 16.41 6.14
N ASP A 209 10.45 15.45 6.36
CA ASP A 209 11.27 14.88 5.30
C ASP A 209 10.85 13.45 4.88
N PHE A 210 10.34 12.60 5.81
CA PHE A 210 10.01 11.20 5.54
C PHE A 210 8.71 10.74 6.22
N PRO A 211 7.54 11.11 5.67
CA PRO A 211 6.26 10.73 6.26
C PRO A 211 5.98 9.23 6.07
N SER A 212 5.18 8.65 6.97
CA SER A 212 4.64 7.31 6.73
C SER A 212 3.51 7.35 5.70
N GLY A 213 3.34 6.25 4.94
CA GLY A 213 2.21 6.12 3.99
C GLY A 213 0.84 6.33 4.67
N THR A 214 0.70 5.91 5.93
CA THR A 214 -0.52 6.14 6.73
C THR A 214 -0.77 7.62 7.00
N ALA A 215 0.27 8.39 7.36
CA ALA A 215 0.14 9.83 7.56
C ALA A 215 -0.27 10.55 6.26
N LEU A 216 0.30 10.13 5.13
CA LEU A 216 -0.07 10.66 3.82
C LEU A 216 -1.53 10.34 3.46
N ARG A 217 -1.98 9.11 3.64
CA ARG A 217 -3.37 8.75 3.35
C ARG A 217 -4.34 9.57 4.19
N LYS A 218 -4.07 9.77 5.49
CA LYS A 218 -4.86 10.65 6.35
C LYS A 218 -4.86 12.09 5.84
N LEU A 219 -3.71 12.63 5.44
CA LEU A 219 -3.60 13.97 4.89
C LEU A 219 -4.47 14.13 3.64
N ILE A 220 -4.37 13.22 2.67
CA ILE A 220 -5.13 13.23 1.42
C ILE A 220 -6.64 13.15 1.71
N THR A 221 -7.06 12.26 2.59
CA THR A 221 -8.48 12.10 2.97
C THR A 221 -9.02 13.37 3.63
N ASN A 222 -8.24 14.01 4.51
CA ASN A 222 -8.64 15.24 5.20
C ASN A 222 -8.72 16.45 4.23
N MET A 223 -7.78 16.56 3.29
CA MET A 223 -7.81 17.59 2.24
C MET A 223 -9.08 17.49 1.40
N ALA A 224 -9.44 16.28 1.03
CA ALA A 224 -10.62 15.98 0.22
C ALA A 224 -11.94 16.31 0.94
N THR A 225 -12.04 16.09 2.24
CA THR A 225 -13.24 16.41 3.03
C THR A 225 -13.39 17.91 3.25
N GLY A 226 -12.30 18.65 3.39
CA GLY A 226 -12.30 20.11 3.49
C GLY A 226 -12.69 20.82 2.19
N SER A 227 -12.39 20.24 1.03
CA SER A 227 -12.77 20.75 -0.29
C SER A 227 -14.24 20.46 -0.66
N ASN A 228 -14.81 19.35 -0.13
CA ASN A 228 -16.17 18.92 -0.48
C ASN A 228 -17.30 19.76 0.14
N ASN A 229 -17.03 20.73 1.01
CA ASN A 229 -18.04 21.66 1.47
C ASN A 229 -18.44 22.72 0.41
N CYS A 230 -17.77 22.74 -0.75
CA CYS A 230 -18.13 23.64 -1.87
C CYS A 230 -18.91 22.99 -3.01
N ASN A 231 -19.02 21.65 -3.09
CA ASN A 231 -19.63 20.99 -4.25
C ASN A 231 -20.60 19.85 -3.88
N LYS A 232 -21.67 20.14 -3.15
CA LYS A 232 -22.79 19.17 -2.99
C LYS A 232 -23.74 19.10 -4.20
N ASN A 233 -23.50 19.84 -5.28
CA ASN A 233 -24.47 19.94 -6.39
C ASN A 233 -23.95 19.60 -7.80
N SER A 234 -22.84 18.91 -7.97
CA SER A 234 -22.38 18.58 -9.32
C SER A 234 -21.86 17.15 -9.48
N ILE A 235 -22.74 16.17 -9.27
CA ILE A 235 -22.53 14.82 -9.85
C ILE A 235 -23.92 14.28 -10.18
N PHE A 236 -24.35 14.51 -11.40
CA PHE A 236 -25.21 13.73 -12.28
C PHE A 236 -25.74 14.65 -13.39
N THR A 237 -24.96 14.81 -14.44
CA THR A 237 -25.52 15.07 -15.75
C THR A 237 -24.88 14.06 -16.70
N SER A 238 -25.61 12.98 -16.89
CA SER A 238 -25.47 12.09 -18.03
C SER A 238 -25.71 12.89 -19.31
N THR A 239 -24.77 12.71 -20.24
CA THR A 239 -24.91 13.02 -21.65
C THR A 239 -26.29 12.68 -22.18
N ASN A 240 -27.01 13.70 -22.67
CA ASN A 240 -27.98 13.55 -23.74
C ASN A 240 -27.81 14.71 -24.71
N MET A 241 -27.54 14.34 -25.94
CA MET A 241 -27.53 15.18 -27.14
C MET A 241 -28.93 15.65 -27.51
N ASN A 242 -28.95 16.83 -28.13
CA ASN A 242 -29.92 17.42 -29.07
C ASN A 242 -31.18 18.08 -28.49
N THR A 243 -31.37 19.34 -28.67
CA THR A 243 -31.83 20.07 -29.84
C THR A 243 -32.09 21.54 -29.49
N THR A 244 -31.74 22.37 -30.43
CA THR A 244 -32.04 23.79 -30.62
C THR A 244 -33.40 24.27 -30.15
N THR A 245 -33.46 25.44 -29.49
CA THR A 245 -34.14 26.66 -29.99
C THR A 245 -33.88 27.86 -29.08
N SER A 246 -33.73 28.98 -29.72
CA SER A 246 -33.52 30.34 -29.26
C SER A 246 -34.61 30.86 -28.30
N GLU A 247 -34.25 31.66 -27.30
CA GLU A 247 -34.73 33.02 -27.11
C GLU A 247 -34.03 33.74 -25.94
N SER A 248 -33.78 35.00 -26.17
CA SER A 248 -33.09 35.97 -25.36
C SER A 248 -33.92 36.47 -24.16
N THR A 249 -33.30 36.62 -22.99
CA THR A 249 -33.49 37.81 -22.15
C THR A 249 -32.34 37.99 -21.14
N ASN A 250 -31.84 39.19 -21.06
CA ASN A 250 -30.83 39.74 -20.16
C ASN A 250 -31.20 39.53 -18.68
N THR A 251 -30.19 39.11 -17.86
CA THR A 251 -29.95 39.77 -16.57
C THR A 251 -28.50 39.56 -16.13
N ASN A 252 -27.76 40.64 -15.97
CA ASN A 252 -26.44 40.77 -15.37
C ASN A 252 -26.48 40.46 -13.87
N SER A 253 -25.97 39.30 -13.41
CA SER A 253 -25.60 39.05 -12.02
C SER A 253 -24.69 37.86 -11.73
N ASN A 254 -24.14 37.15 -12.76
CA ASN A 254 -23.40 35.92 -12.56
C ASN A 254 -21.88 36.00 -12.77
N VAL A 255 -21.26 37.16 -13.00
CA VAL A 255 -19.83 37.26 -13.32
C VAL A 255 -18.95 37.19 -12.04
N ASN A 256 -19.47 37.63 -10.88
CA ASN A 256 -18.70 37.67 -9.64
C ASN A 256 -18.64 36.31 -8.90
N SER A 257 -19.58 35.38 -9.11
CA SER A 257 -19.57 34.08 -8.43
C SER A 257 -18.58 33.10 -9.06
N ALA A 258 -18.42 33.12 -10.38
CA ALA A 258 -17.49 32.26 -11.09
C ALA A 258 -16.03 32.62 -10.81
N ALA A 259 -15.70 33.93 -10.80
CA ALA A 259 -14.35 34.40 -10.45
C ALA A 259 -13.97 34.06 -9.01
N THR A 260 -14.89 34.22 -8.05
CA THR A 260 -14.66 33.90 -6.64
C THR A 260 -14.48 32.38 -6.42
N THR A 261 -15.23 31.55 -7.15
CA THR A 261 -15.12 30.09 -7.06
C THR A 261 -13.80 29.61 -7.66
N THR A 262 -13.39 30.14 -8.80
CA THR A 262 -12.10 29.81 -9.45
C THR A 262 -10.93 30.21 -8.60
N THR A 263 -10.97 31.38 -7.95
CA THR A 263 -9.90 31.85 -7.06
C THR A 263 -9.78 30.96 -5.81
N LYS A 264 -10.91 30.58 -5.18
CA LYS A 264 -10.89 29.67 -4.01
C LYS A 264 -10.39 28.28 -4.39
N PHE A 265 -10.77 27.74 -5.54
CA PHE A 265 -10.31 26.45 -6.05
C PHE A 265 -8.79 26.47 -6.30
N ASN A 266 -8.27 27.50 -6.94
CA ASN A 266 -6.84 27.66 -7.16
C ASN A 266 -6.03 27.80 -5.85
N THR A 267 -6.58 28.49 -4.85
CA THR A 267 -5.93 28.65 -3.53
C THR A 267 -5.90 27.32 -2.77
N ALA A 268 -6.98 26.53 -2.82
CA ALA A 268 -7.04 25.20 -2.20
C ALA A 268 -6.03 24.23 -2.82
N ASN A 269 -5.98 24.16 -4.16
CA ASN A 269 -5.04 23.32 -4.88
C ASN A 269 -3.59 23.69 -4.59
N ARG A 270 -3.26 24.98 -4.54
CA ARG A 270 -1.92 25.45 -4.20
C ARG A 270 -1.52 25.05 -2.77
N LYS A 271 -2.45 25.07 -1.82
CA LYS A 271 -2.19 24.61 -0.45
C LYS A 271 -1.90 23.11 -0.40
N ILE A 272 -2.67 22.30 -1.14
CA ILE A 272 -2.45 20.85 -1.28
C ILE A 272 -1.08 20.59 -1.88
N GLU A 273 -0.77 21.24 -2.99
CA GLU A 273 0.51 21.12 -3.69
C GLU A 273 1.71 21.43 -2.77
N LEU A 274 1.69 22.55 -2.06
CA LEU A 274 2.76 22.93 -1.13
C LEU A 274 2.97 21.90 -0.01
N GLN A 275 1.88 21.31 0.50
CA GLN A 275 1.99 20.27 1.53
C GLN A 275 2.55 18.96 0.93
N LEU A 276 2.18 18.59 -0.29
CA LEU A 276 2.69 17.40 -0.94
C LEU A 276 4.16 17.54 -1.34
N GLN A 277 4.59 18.73 -1.82
CA GLN A 277 5.98 18.98 -2.22
C GLN A 277 7.01 18.80 -1.08
N SER A 278 6.58 18.88 0.17
CA SER A 278 7.46 18.59 1.32
C SER A 278 7.66 17.10 1.60
N ILE A 279 6.82 16.24 1.05
CA ILE A 279 6.73 14.83 1.43
C ILE A 279 6.81 13.83 0.26
N VAL A 280 6.69 14.33 -0.98
CA VAL A 280 6.92 13.57 -2.21
C VAL A 280 7.78 14.38 -3.17
N PRO A 281 8.49 13.75 -4.12
CA PRO A 281 9.23 14.50 -5.16
C PRO A 281 8.33 15.47 -5.92
N LYS A 282 8.84 16.65 -6.26
CA LYS A 282 8.05 17.74 -6.84
C LYS A 282 7.23 17.32 -8.06
N THR A 283 7.83 16.60 -8.99
CA THR A 283 7.16 16.10 -10.20
C THR A 283 5.97 15.19 -9.89
N ILE A 284 6.06 14.42 -8.80
CA ILE A 284 4.99 13.54 -8.31
C ILE A 284 3.94 14.35 -7.56
N ALA A 285 4.34 15.39 -6.80
CA ALA A 285 3.42 16.25 -6.06
C ALA A 285 2.43 16.98 -6.99
N ASP A 286 2.91 17.51 -8.10
CA ASP A 286 2.10 18.23 -9.09
C ASP A 286 1.04 17.29 -9.69
N ASP A 287 1.45 16.09 -10.09
CA ASP A 287 0.58 15.07 -10.64
C ASP A 287 -0.43 14.54 -9.60
N MET A 288 0.01 14.27 -8.39
CA MET A 288 -0.83 13.83 -7.27
C MET A 288 -1.87 14.90 -6.91
N THR A 289 -1.48 16.18 -6.91
CA THR A 289 -2.40 17.32 -6.69
C THR A 289 -3.51 17.34 -7.72
N ASN A 290 -3.17 17.16 -9.00
CA ASN A 290 -4.15 17.11 -10.08
C ASN A 290 -5.13 15.93 -9.91
N ILE A 291 -4.64 14.75 -9.58
CA ILE A 291 -5.47 13.56 -9.33
C ILE A 291 -6.41 13.78 -8.15
N ILE A 292 -5.91 14.35 -7.03
CA ILE A 292 -6.73 14.67 -5.85
C ILE A 292 -7.79 15.70 -6.19
N SER A 293 -7.45 16.76 -6.93
CA SER A 293 -8.37 17.83 -7.31
C SER A 293 -9.51 17.33 -8.21
N ASN A 294 -9.23 16.30 -9.02
CA ASN A 294 -10.22 15.64 -9.87
C ASN A 294 -11.01 14.54 -9.15
N GLY A 295 -10.74 14.30 -7.87
CA GLY A 295 -11.42 13.27 -7.08
C GLY A 295 -11.08 11.83 -7.49
N ALA A 296 -9.97 11.62 -8.24
CA ALA A 296 -9.55 10.32 -8.75
C ALA A 296 -8.69 9.53 -7.74
N TYR A 297 -9.16 9.42 -6.51
CA TYR A 297 -8.56 8.66 -5.42
C TYR A 297 -9.64 7.88 -4.67
N VAL A 298 -9.22 6.85 -3.89
CA VAL A 298 -10.18 6.05 -3.10
C VAL A 298 -10.67 6.82 -1.88
N ASN A 299 -11.97 7.01 -1.82
CA ASN A 299 -12.65 7.47 -0.60
C ASN A 299 -12.97 6.23 0.27
N TYR A 300 -12.16 6.00 1.31
CA TYR A 300 -12.31 4.84 2.19
C TYR A 300 -13.68 4.77 2.89
N ASN A 301 -14.25 5.91 3.30
CA ASN A 301 -15.57 5.90 3.94
C ASN A 301 -16.63 5.35 2.98
N ARG A 302 -16.63 5.84 1.74
CA ARG A 302 -17.56 5.34 0.71
C ARG A 302 -17.31 3.87 0.36
N TYR A 303 -16.05 3.45 0.31
CA TYR A 303 -15.69 2.06 0.11
C TYR A 303 -16.25 1.17 1.23
N TYR A 304 -16.05 1.54 2.48
CA TYR A 304 -16.56 0.78 3.62
C TYR A 304 -18.09 0.79 3.71
N ASP A 305 -18.75 1.89 3.34
CA ASP A 305 -20.22 1.93 3.24
C ASP A 305 -20.75 0.92 2.23
N ILE A 306 -20.05 0.78 1.08
CA ILE A 306 -20.41 -0.21 0.05
C ILE A 306 -20.21 -1.63 0.60
N ILE A 307 -19.07 -1.93 1.20
CA ILE A 307 -18.78 -3.25 1.79
C ILE A 307 -19.80 -3.57 2.89
N HIS A 308 -20.12 -2.62 3.74
CA HIS A 308 -21.10 -2.78 4.81
C HIS A 308 -22.49 -3.09 4.26
N SER A 309 -22.91 -2.37 3.22
CA SER A 309 -24.19 -2.60 2.55
C SER A 309 -24.25 -3.98 1.87
N LEU A 310 -23.16 -4.40 1.22
CA LEU A 310 -23.06 -5.73 0.64
C LEU A 310 -23.11 -6.82 1.72
N SER A 311 -22.39 -6.63 2.81
CA SER A 311 -22.34 -7.59 3.93
C SER A 311 -23.72 -7.84 4.54
N ARG A 312 -24.55 -6.80 4.69
CA ARG A 312 -25.95 -6.91 5.16
C ARG A 312 -26.85 -7.74 4.26
N ARG A 313 -26.53 -7.79 2.96
CA ARG A 313 -27.32 -8.50 1.94
C ARG A 313 -26.79 -9.90 1.63
N THR A 314 -25.65 -10.26 2.19
CA THR A 314 -24.99 -11.53 1.92
C THR A 314 -25.40 -12.54 3.03
N SER A 315 -25.91 -13.70 2.62
CA SER A 315 -26.24 -14.77 3.55
C SER A 315 -24.98 -15.40 4.15
N THR A 316 -25.09 -15.98 5.34
CA THR A 316 -23.98 -16.73 5.97
C THR A 316 -23.45 -17.84 5.07
N THR A 317 -24.33 -18.61 4.42
CA THR A 317 -23.94 -19.65 3.46
C THR A 317 -23.13 -19.08 2.29
N LYS A 318 -23.45 -17.85 1.84
CA LYS A 318 -22.65 -17.20 0.78
C LYS A 318 -21.32 -16.72 1.32
N LEU A 319 -21.26 -16.22 2.57
CA LEU A 319 -19.99 -15.85 3.22
C LEU A 319 -19.06 -17.06 3.35
N GLU A 320 -19.58 -18.21 3.81
CA GLU A 320 -18.82 -19.47 3.90
C GLU A 320 -18.18 -19.89 2.57
N SER A 321 -18.81 -19.55 1.44
CA SER A 321 -18.25 -19.82 0.10
C SER A 321 -17.03 -18.96 -0.25
N PHE A 322 -16.74 -17.92 0.52
CA PHE A 322 -15.51 -17.13 0.41
C PHE A 322 -14.50 -17.73 1.40
N GLY A 323 -13.54 -18.46 0.95
CA GLY A 323 -12.64 -19.34 1.69
C GLY A 323 -12.11 -18.89 3.07
N GLU A 324 -12.15 -17.58 3.37
CA GLU A 324 -11.71 -17.01 4.64
C GLU A 324 -12.83 -16.89 5.70
N PHE A 325 -14.09 -17.13 5.32
CA PHE A 325 -15.24 -17.12 6.22
C PHE A 325 -15.54 -18.52 6.74
N ASN A 326 -14.77 -18.98 7.73
CA ASN A 326 -14.91 -20.29 8.36
C ASN A 326 -14.86 -20.15 9.89
N GLU A 327 -14.99 -21.26 10.62
CA GLU A 327 -14.88 -21.33 12.08
C GLU A 327 -15.85 -20.37 12.85
N GLY A 328 -16.97 -19.98 12.24
CA GLY A 328 -17.98 -19.10 12.84
C GLY A 328 -17.77 -17.61 12.56
N ILE A 329 -16.77 -17.25 11.73
CA ILE A 329 -16.52 -15.88 11.27
C ILE A 329 -17.71 -15.36 10.48
N GLU A 330 -18.30 -16.19 9.61
CA GLU A 330 -19.48 -15.89 8.81
C GLU A 330 -20.67 -15.42 9.66
N HIS A 331 -20.89 -16.07 10.80
CA HIS A 331 -21.96 -15.69 11.74
C HIS A 331 -21.64 -14.41 12.50
N LEU A 332 -20.38 -14.24 12.93
CA LEU A 332 -19.95 -13.04 13.63
C LEU A 332 -20.01 -11.83 12.68
N TRP A 333 -19.54 -11.98 11.46
CA TRP A 333 -19.59 -10.95 10.42
C TRP A 333 -21.03 -10.57 10.09
N SER A 334 -21.90 -11.54 9.89
CA SER A 334 -23.32 -11.30 9.61
C SER A 334 -24.01 -10.49 10.74
N LYS A 335 -23.69 -10.78 12.01
CA LYS A 335 -24.20 -10.01 13.15
C LYS A 335 -23.59 -8.60 13.20
N ALA A 336 -22.29 -8.47 12.93
CA ALA A 336 -21.61 -7.18 12.90
C ALA A 336 -22.17 -6.29 11.80
N ALA A 337 -22.45 -6.84 10.64
CA ALA A 337 -23.02 -6.11 9.51
C ALA A 337 -24.40 -5.48 9.79
N GLN A 338 -25.12 -5.92 10.81
CA GLN A 338 -26.39 -5.31 11.24
C GLN A 338 -26.19 -4.00 12.03
N GLN A 339 -24.97 -3.69 12.46
CA GLN A 339 -24.70 -2.42 13.15
C GLN A 339 -24.95 -1.22 12.22
N PRO A 340 -25.32 -0.04 12.76
CA PRO A 340 -25.68 1.13 11.96
C PRO A 340 -24.58 1.64 11.03
N THR A 341 -23.30 1.53 11.44
CA THR A 341 -22.16 2.04 10.71
C THR A 341 -21.04 0.99 10.63
N TRP A 342 -20.14 1.16 9.63
CA TRP A 342 -18.94 0.33 9.51
C TRP A 342 -18.10 0.31 10.80
N ASN A 343 -17.89 1.46 11.42
CA ASN A 343 -17.09 1.55 12.64
C ASN A 343 -17.70 0.72 13.78
N LEU A 344 -19.01 0.80 13.98
CA LEU A 344 -19.71 0.00 14.99
C LEU A 344 -19.70 -1.50 14.64
N ALA A 345 -19.76 -1.83 13.34
CA ALA A 345 -19.61 -3.22 12.89
C ALA A 345 -18.22 -3.77 13.25
N MET A 346 -17.16 -3.00 13.02
CA MET A 346 -15.79 -3.39 13.37
C MET A 346 -15.59 -3.49 14.88
N GLU A 347 -16.12 -2.56 15.66
CA GLU A 347 -16.11 -2.64 17.12
C GLU A 347 -16.84 -3.88 17.64
N HIS A 348 -17.96 -4.26 17.01
CA HIS A 348 -18.70 -5.47 17.37
C HIS A 348 -17.86 -6.73 17.14
N ILE A 349 -17.10 -6.79 16.06
CA ILE A 349 -16.19 -7.90 15.78
C ILE A 349 -15.06 -7.95 16.82
N LYS A 350 -14.51 -6.80 17.20
CA LYS A 350 -13.41 -6.68 18.16
C LYS A 350 -13.81 -6.98 19.61
N SER A 351 -15.02 -6.60 20.01
CA SER A 351 -15.48 -6.64 21.41
C SER A 351 -15.79 -8.04 21.92
N LYS A 352 -16.02 -9.03 21.04
CA LYS A 352 -16.33 -10.40 21.44
C LYS A 352 -15.08 -11.26 21.36
N ASN A 353 -14.55 -11.62 22.53
CA ASN A 353 -13.46 -12.58 22.78
C ASN A 353 -12.79 -13.07 21.51
N ARG A 354 -11.64 -12.49 21.18
CA ARG A 354 -10.81 -12.85 20.03
C ARG A 354 -10.64 -14.37 19.98
N ARG A 355 -11.40 -15.02 19.13
CA ARG A 355 -11.08 -16.39 18.74
C ARG A 355 -9.85 -16.35 17.86
N LYS A 356 -9.00 -17.34 17.95
CA LYS A 356 -7.75 -17.52 17.21
C LYS A 356 -7.95 -17.14 15.73
N GLY A 357 -7.15 -16.24 15.19
CA GLY A 357 -7.13 -15.88 13.77
C GLY A 357 -7.78 -14.54 13.38
N PHE A 358 -8.48 -13.84 14.28
CA PHE A 358 -9.19 -12.59 13.96
C PHE A 358 -8.34 -11.32 13.85
N GLU A 359 -7.04 -11.39 14.10
CA GLU A 359 -6.19 -10.19 14.14
C GLU A 359 -5.95 -9.55 12.76
N HIS A 360 -6.30 -10.24 11.68
CA HIS A 360 -6.18 -9.71 10.32
C HIS A 360 -7.41 -8.91 9.82
N ILE A 361 -8.48 -8.83 10.60
CA ILE A 361 -9.65 -8.01 10.25
C ILE A 361 -9.41 -6.51 10.54
N ASP A 362 -8.39 -6.19 11.31
CA ASP A 362 -7.95 -4.81 11.61
C ASP A 362 -6.89 -4.27 10.62
N SER A 363 -6.50 -5.07 9.66
CA SER A 363 -5.47 -4.73 8.67
C SER A 363 -6.10 -4.29 7.38
#